data_a9e4f8b2b14826c57b29aea0e41d4b63
#
_entry.id   a9e4f8b2b14826c57b29aea0e41d4b63
#
_cell.length_a   1.000
_cell.length_b   1.000
_cell.length_c   1.000
_cell.angle_alpha   90.00
_cell.angle_beta   90.00
_cell.angle_gamma   90.00
#
_symmetry.space_group_name_H-M   'P 1'
#
loop_
_entity.id
_entity.type
_entity.pdbx_description
1 polymer ?
#
loop_
_entity_poly.entity_id
_entity_poly.type
_entity_poly.pdbx_seq_one_letter_code
_entity_poly.pdbx_strand_id
1 'polypeptide(L)'
;MRIGGTGGANTNASGRPFEECFRPTGTRIIGGKSFTYFTQDEFVRHMRDLKDPQWEHKKKPDGALVSDDKKTIFIIECKHQIVPGSVDEKIRGGPCLLYEYKKLYPTVENFNLMFIVNDWWFSKKKYEIPIGFNEEHGIPVFFAKHDSKWKIHLRNWTLYPAFYSVDEEAIFEWMTKQVLQSS
;
A
#
# COMPACT_ATOMS: atom_id res chain seq x y z
N MET A 1 9.52 21.00 29.24
CA MET A 1 8.77 19.73 29.26
C MET A 1 8.05 19.63 27.91
N ARG A 2 8.54 18.81 26.95
CA ARG A 2 7.89 18.62 25.64
C ARG A 2 6.75 17.63 25.83
N ILE A 3 5.53 18.09 25.63
CA ILE A 3 4.34 17.22 25.59
C ILE A 3 4.44 16.44 24.30
N GLY A 4 4.72 15.14 24.39
CA GLY A 4 4.76 14.23 23.25
C GLY A 4 3.39 14.21 22.55
N GLY A 5 3.39 14.43 21.24
CA GLY A 5 2.18 14.53 20.45
C GLY A 5 1.35 13.24 20.48
N THR A 6 0.08 13.38 20.75
CA THR A 6 -0.98 12.36 20.72
C THR A 6 -1.26 11.81 19.30
N GLY A 7 -0.43 12.12 18.30
CA GLY A 7 -0.64 11.78 16.90
C GLY A 7 -0.63 10.27 16.59
N GLY A 8 0.13 9.46 17.33
CA GLY A 8 0.32 8.05 17.02
C GLY A 8 -0.91 7.16 17.32
N ALA A 9 -1.66 7.45 18.37
CA ALA A 9 -2.82 6.63 18.77
C ALA A 9 -4.02 6.80 17.81
N ASN A 10 -4.26 8.03 17.35
CA ASN A 10 -5.37 8.32 16.42
C ASN A 10 -5.07 7.84 14.99
N THR A 11 -3.80 7.80 14.58
CA THR A 11 -3.39 7.27 13.27
C THR A 11 -3.63 5.77 13.18
N ASN A 12 -3.39 5.02 14.26
CA ASN A 12 -3.66 3.59 14.31
C ASN A 12 -5.16 3.25 14.32
N ALA A 13 -5.99 4.10 14.90
CA ALA A 13 -7.44 3.86 14.97
C ALA A 13 -8.15 4.00 13.61
N SER A 14 -7.63 4.83 12.69
CA SER A 14 -8.23 5.05 11.37
C SER A 14 -7.45 4.40 10.21
N GLY A 15 -6.15 4.18 10.38
CA GLY A 15 -5.28 3.60 9.34
C GLY A 15 -5.52 2.11 9.14
N ARG A 16 -5.54 1.31 10.22
CA ARG A 16 -5.73 -0.14 10.14
C ARG A 16 -6.98 -0.57 9.39
N PRO A 17 -8.15 0.00 9.66
CA PRO A 17 -9.35 -0.36 8.93
C PRO A 17 -9.30 0.04 7.44
N PHE A 18 -8.56 1.10 7.10
CA PHE A 18 -8.35 1.48 5.71
C PHE A 18 -7.45 0.48 4.97
N GLU A 19 -6.47 -0.12 5.64
CA GLU A 19 -5.62 -1.18 5.09
C GLU A 19 -6.42 -2.43 4.68
N GLU A 20 -7.63 -2.60 5.23
CA GLU A 20 -8.52 -3.72 4.91
C GLU A 20 -9.37 -3.49 3.65
N CYS A 21 -9.39 -2.27 3.08
CA CYS A 21 -10.16 -1.98 1.86
C CYS A 21 -9.67 -2.76 0.62
N PHE A 22 -8.43 -3.26 0.66
CA PHE A 22 -7.87 -4.18 -0.32
C PHE A 22 -7.07 -5.28 0.38
N ARG A 23 -7.75 -6.35 0.70
CA ARG A 23 -7.14 -7.53 1.33
C ARG A 23 -7.61 -8.81 0.64
N PRO A 24 -7.05 -9.13 -0.53
CA PRO A 24 -7.44 -10.32 -1.26
C PRO A 24 -7.20 -11.58 -0.42
N THR A 25 -8.21 -12.43 -0.35
CA THR A 25 -8.16 -13.70 0.41
C THR A 25 -7.73 -14.85 -0.48
N GLY A 26 -7.00 -15.80 0.11
CA GLY A 26 -6.55 -17.02 -0.58
C GLY A 26 -5.50 -16.75 -1.64
N THR A 27 -5.28 -17.76 -2.47
CA THR A 27 -4.36 -17.67 -3.62
C THR A 27 -5.05 -17.01 -4.81
N ARG A 28 -4.35 -16.12 -5.51
CA ARG A 28 -4.81 -15.42 -6.71
C ARG A 28 -3.96 -15.78 -7.91
N ILE A 29 -4.60 -16.02 -9.05
CA ILE A 29 -3.89 -16.18 -10.33
C ILE A 29 -3.86 -14.83 -11.03
N ILE A 30 -2.67 -14.31 -11.29
CA ILE A 30 -2.43 -12.99 -11.92
C ILE A 30 -1.43 -13.22 -13.06
N GLY A 31 -1.84 -12.94 -14.30
CA GLY A 31 -0.99 -13.13 -15.47
C GLY A 31 -0.47 -14.57 -15.61
N GLY A 32 -1.24 -15.56 -15.17
CA GLY A 32 -0.88 -16.99 -15.21
C GLY A 32 0.03 -17.46 -14.07
N LYS A 33 0.46 -16.59 -13.17
CA LYS A 33 1.24 -16.94 -11.96
C LYS A 33 0.34 -16.94 -10.71
N SER A 34 0.65 -17.80 -9.78
CA SER A 34 -0.02 -17.93 -8.48
C SER A 34 0.60 -16.98 -7.46
N PHE A 35 -0.22 -16.25 -6.71
CA PHE A 35 0.19 -15.27 -5.71
C PHE A 35 -0.55 -15.49 -4.40
N THR A 36 0.17 -15.33 -3.29
CA THR A 36 -0.38 -15.32 -1.94
C THR A 36 -0.23 -13.93 -1.32
N TYR A 37 -1.28 -13.47 -0.62
CA TYR A 37 -1.28 -12.20 0.09
C TYR A 37 -0.69 -12.33 1.49
N PHE A 38 0.16 -11.39 1.86
CA PHE A 38 0.79 -11.29 3.18
C PHE A 38 0.65 -9.89 3.75
N THR A 39 0.41 -9.80 5.05
CA THR A 39 0.47 -8.53 5.78
C THR A 39 1.84 -8.35 6.44
N GLN A 40 2.21 -7.14 6.74
CA GLN A 40 3.33 -6.67 7.56
C GLN A 40 4.34 -7.75 8.03
N ASP A 41 4.12 -8.32 9.22
CA ASP A 41 5.03 -9.32 9.80
C ASP A 41 4.99 -10.68 9.11
N GLU A 42 3.87 -11.02 8.46
CA GLU A 42 3.76 -12.23 7.63
C GLU A 42 4.69 -12.13 6.44
N PHE A 43 4.69 -10.99 5.74
CA PHE A 43 5.60 -10.72 4.63
C PHE A 43 7.06 -10.85 5.09
N VAL A 44 7.44 -10.20 6.19
CA VAL A 44 8.82 -10.26 6.71
C VAL A 44 9.23 -11.69 7.05
N ARG A 45 8.33 -12.49 7.63
CA ARG A 45 8.61 -13.91 7.92
C ARG A 45 8.76 -14.74 6.65
N HIS A 46 7.86 -14.55 5.69
CA HIS A 46 7.84 -15.28 4.42
C HIS A 46 9.08 -15.01 3.55
N MET A 47 9.56 -13.75 3.59
CA MET A 47 10.69 -13.30 2.78
C MET A 47 12.05 -13.34 3.50
N ARG A 48 12.10 -13.93 4.70
CA ARG A 48 13.31 -13.92 5.56
C ARG A 48 14.56 -14.42 4.86
N ASP A 49 14.42 -15.54 4.15
CA ASP A 49 15.56 -16.25 3.54
C ASP A 49 16.11 -15.55 2.29
N LEU A 50 15.34 -14.64 1.70
CA LEU A 50 15.73 -13.84 0.54
C LEU A 50 16.24 -12.44 0.91
N LYS A 51 16.15 -12.07 2.19
CA LYS A 51 16.61 -10.77 2.66
C LYS A 51 18.13 -10.71 2.68
N ASP A 52 18.69 -9.68 2.08
CA ASP A 52 20.13 -9.41 2.14
C ASP A 52 20.56 -9.15 3.60
N PRO A 53 21.48 -9.98 4.14
CA PRO A 53 21.91 -9.90 5.54
C PRO A 53 22.67 -8.61 5.90
N GLN A 54 23.23 -7.90 4.93
CA GLN A 54 23.93 -6.62 5.19
C GLN A 54 23.00 -5.52 5.74
N TRP A 55 21.67 -5.64 5.51
CA TRP A 55 20.69 -4.69 5.97
C TRP A 55 20.00 -5.16 7.26
N GLU A 56 20.19 -4.45 8.36
CA GLU A 56 19.56 -4.79 9.65
C GLU A 56 18.07 -4.45 9.67
N HIS A 57 17.68 -3.35 9.03
CA HIS A 57 16.29 -2.89 9.07
C HIS A 57 15.32 -3.81 8.32
N LYS A 58 14.07 -3.76 8.72
CA LYS A 58 12.97 -4.51 8.12
C LYS A 58 11.95 -3.52 7.59
N LYS A 59 11.50 -3.73 6.35
CA LYS A 59 10.35 -3.03 5.79
C LYS A 59 9.12 -3.91 5.94
N LYS A 60 8.05 -3.31 6.45
CA LYS A 60 6.75 -3.96 6.64
C LYS A 60 5.76 -3.24 5.75
N PRO A 61 5.39 -3.79 4.59
CA PRO A 61 4.34 -3.21 3.76
C PRO A 61 2.99 -3.31 4.46
N ASP A 62 2.06 -2.44 4.13
CA ASP A 62 0.67 -2.57 4.61
C ASP A 62 0.06 -3.88 4.06
N GLY A 63 0.39 -4.25 2.82
CA GLY A 63 0.11 -5.55 2.22
C GLY A 63 1.13 -5.92 1.13
N ALA A 64 1.23 -7.20 0.81
CA ALA A 64 2.01 -7.67 -0.34
C ALA A 64 1.40 -8.92 -0.96
N LEU A 65 1.41 -9.00 -2.30
CA LEU A 65 1.18 -10.23 -3.04
C LEU A 65 2.53 -10.77 -3.53
N VAL A 66 2.85 -11.99 -3.15
CA VAL A 66 4.11 -12.65 -3.48
C VAL A 66 3.81 -13.87 -4.36
N SER A 67 4.48 -13.99 -5.50
CA SER A 67 4.38 -15.18 -6.36
C SER A 67 4.96 -16.42 -5.65
N ASP A 68 4.46 -17.61 -5.98
CA ASP A 68 4.90 -18.86 -5.36
C ASP A 68 6.41 -19.10 -5.55
N ASP A 69 6.97 -18.66 -6.68
CA ASP A 69 8.42 -18.71 -6.97
C ASP A 69 9.22 -17.59 -6.29
N LYS A 70 8.54 -16.67 -5.58
CA LYS A 70 9.09 -15.47 -4.91
C LYS A 70 9.87 -14.52 -5.83
N LYS A 71 9.67 -14.59 -7.14
CA LYS A 71 10.38 -13.75 -8.12
C LYS A 71 9.63 -12.47 -8.46
N THR A 72 8.32 -12.45 -8.26
CA THR A 72 7.48 -11.27 -8.52
C THR A 72 6.73 -10.87 -7.25
N ILE A 73 6.83 -9.61 -6.87
CA ILE A 73 6.17 -9.06 -5.67
C ILE A 73 5.45 -7.77 -6.01
N PHE A 74 4.22 -7.66 -5.55
CA PHE A 74 3.45 -6.42 -5.52
C PHE A 74 3.38 -5.91 -4.09
N ILE A 75 4.00 -4.78 -3.81
CA ILE A 75 3.92 -4.06 -2.53
C ILE A 75 2.72 -3.13 -2.57
N ILE A 76 1.92 -3.16 -1.53
CA ILE A 76 0.70 -2.37 -1.37
C ILE A 76 0.89 -1.45 -0.16
N GLU A 77 0.83 -0.16 -0.39
CA GLU A 77 0.92 0.87 0.65
C GLU A 77 -0.41 1.63 0.73
N CYS A 78 -1.08 1.51 1.85
CA CYS A 78 -2.36 2.18 2.11
C CYS A 78 -2.13 3.50 2.85
N LYS A 79 -2.65 4.62 2.32
CA LYS A 79 -2.48 5.95 2.94
C LYS A 79 -3.84 6.59 3.16
N HIS A 80 -4.26 6.62 4.41
CA HIS A 80 -5.47 7.29 4.87
C HIS A 80 -5.13 8.59 5.57
N GLN A 81 -5.76 9.69 5.15
CA GLN A 81 -5.54 11.01 5.74
C GLN A 81 -6.86 11.78 5.79
N ILE A 82 -7.09 12.47 6.89
CA ILE A 82 -8.28 13.32 7.08
C ILE A 82 -7.92 14.73 7.54
N VAL A 83 -6.71 14.91 8.09
CA VAL A 83 -6.15 16.18 8.52
C VAL A 83 -4.69 16.28 8.03
N PRO A 84 -4.11 17.48 7.85
CA PRO A 84 -2.71 17.64 7.46
C PRO A 84 -1.76 16.90 8.42
N GLY A 85 -0.76 16.19 7.88
CA GLY A 85 0.19 15.44 8.69
C GLY A 85 1.27 14.75 7.85
N SER A 86 2.09 13.92 8.50
CA SER A 86 3.26 13.26 7.88
C SER A 86 2.94 12.30 6.73
N VAL A 87 1.69 11.88 6.58
CA VAL A 87 1.27 11.04 5.44
C VAL A 87 1.32 11.81 4.13
N ASP A 88 1.14 13.14 4.16
CA ASP A 88 1.28 14.02 3.00
C ASP A 88 2.67 13.93 2.36
N GLU A 89 3.70 13.65 3.16
CA GLU A 89 5.08 13.51 2.69
C GLU A 89 5.38 12.08 2.21
N LYS A 90 4.74 11.07 2.82
CA LYS A 90 5.01 9.66 2.51
C LYS A 90 4.65 9.27 1.09
N ILE A 91 3.60 9.86 0.51
CA ILE A 91 3.24 9.57 -0.89
C ILE A 91 4.32 10.04 -1.88
N ARG A 92 5.12 11.04 -1.52
CA ARG A 92 6.22 11.53 -2.37
C ARG A 92 7.40 10.56 -2.43
N GLY A 93 7.50 9.65 -1.46
CA GLY A 93 8.62 8.73 -1.28
C GLY A 93 8.49 7.40 -2.03
N GLY A 94 7.51 7.22 -2.92
CA GLY A 94 7.26 5.94 -3.60
C GLY A 94 8.49 5.37 -4.32
N PRO A 95 9.17 6.12 -5.20
CA PRO A 95 10.37 5.62 -5.89
C PRO A 95 11.50 5.24 -4.93
N CYS A 96 11.70 6.00 -3.85
CA CYS A 96 12.69 5.68 -2.83
C CYS A 96 12.30 4.39 -2.08
N LEU A 97 11.03 4.24 -1.72
CA LEU A 97 10.52 3.04 -1.06
C LEU A 97 10.69 1.80 -1.94
N LEU A 98 10.35 1.89 -3.22
CA LEU A 98 10.56 0.80 -4.18
C LEU A 98 12.05 0.43 -4.31
N TYR A 99 12.93 1.42 -4.36
CA TYR A 99 14.38 1.21 -4.38
C TYR A 99 14.87 0.47 -3.12
N GLU A 100 14.38 0.84 -1.94
CA GLU A 100 14.70 0.16 -0.68
C GLU A 100 14.29 -1.31 -0.69
N TYR A 101 13.08 -1.65 -1.17
CA TYR A 101 12.65 -3.05 -1.30
C TYR A 101 13.57 -3.85 -2.25
N LYS A 102 13.94 -3.28 -3.41
CA LYS A 102 14.87 -3.92 -4.35
C LYS A 102 16.24 -4.17 -3.72
N LYS A 103 16.70 -3.29 -2.85
CA LYS A 103 17.98 -3.47 -2.11
C LYS A 103 17.88 -4.50 -1.00
N LEU A 104 16.74 -4.56 -0.30
CA LEU A 104 16.52 -5.53 0.76
C LEU A 104 16.39 -6.98 0.26
N TYR A 105 15.90 -7.17 -0.97
CA TYR A 105 15.63 -8.48 -1.56
C TYR A 105 16.18 -8.56 -2.98
N PRO A 106 17.52 -8.58 -3.14
CA PRO A 106 18.19 -8.45 -4.45
C PRO A 106 17.95 -9.61 -5.41
N THR A 107 17.47 -10.75 -4.91
CA THR A 107 17.16 -11.93 -5.72
C THR A 107 15.75 -11.93 -6.30
N VAL A 108 14.91 -10.99 -5.89
CA VAL A 108 13.57 -10.81 -6.45
C VAL A 108 13.70 -10.04 -7.77
N GLU A 109 13.19 -10.63 -8.83
CA GLU A 109 13.36 -10.10 -10.20
C GLU A 109 12.45 -8.90 -10.45
N ASN A 110 11.20 -8.97 -9.97
CA ASN A 110 10.18 -7.97 -10.27
C ASN A 110 9.51 -7.44 -8.99
N PHE A 111 9.94 -6.27 -8.55
CA PHE A 111 9.22 -5.49 -7.53
C PHE A 111 8.34 -4.44 -8.17
N ASN A 112 7.08 -4.46 -7.80
CA ASN A 112 6.09 -3.47 -8.16
C ASN A 112 5.54 -2.84 -6.87
N LEU A 113 5.33 -1.55 -6.86
CA LEU A 113 4.74 -0.81 -5.74
C LEU A 113 3.49 -0.12 -6.24
N MET A 114 2.45 -0.11 -5.42
CA MET A 114 1.27 0.73 -5.63
C MET A 114 0.84 1.40 -4.34
N PHE A 115 0.19 2.54 -4.47
CA PHE A 115 -0.51 3.18 -3.38
C PHE A 115 -2.01 2.99 -3.51
N ILE A 116 -2.68 2.77 -2.37
CA ILE A 116 -4.13 2.91 -2.23
C ILE A 116 -4.37 4.08 -1.28
N VAL A 117 -5.10 5.08 -1.73
CA VAL A 117 -5.30 6.33 -0.98
C VAL A 117 -6.79 6.65 -0.86
N ASN A 118 -7.22 7.31 0.23
CA ASN A 118 -8.60 7.75 0.31
C ASN A 118 -8.85 8.96 -0.61
N ASP A 119 -9.91 8.85 -1.43
CA ASP A 119 -10.26 9.82 -2.47
C ASP A 119 -10.49 11.22 -1.91
N TRP A 120 -11.26 11.34 -0.83
CA TRP A 120 -11.63 12.61 -0.22
C TRP A 120 -10.42 13.53 0.11
N TRP A 121 -9.29 12.95 0.53
CA TRP A 121 -8.11 13.72 0.88
C TRP A 121 -7.16 13.90 -0.31
N PHE A 122 -6.87 12.83 -1.01
CA PHE A 122 -5.82 12.80 -2.03
C PHE A 122 -6.27 13.28 -3.42
N SER A 123 -7.57 13.49 -3.67
CA SER A 123 -8.06 14.16 -4.88
C SER A 123 -7.86 15.69 -4.89
N LYS A 124 -7.31 16.27 -3.82
CA LYS A 124 -7.03 17.71 -3.75
C LYS A 124 -5.87 18.08 -4.68
N LYS A 125 -5.97 19.21 -5.36
CA LYS A 125 -4.99 19.72 -6.34
C LYS A 125 -3.53 19.64 -5.88
N LYS A 126 -3.25 19.86 -4.59
CA LYS A 126 -1.89 19.80 -4.04
C LYS A 126 -1.21 18.43 -4.18
N TYR A 127 -1.98 17.35 -4.46
CA TYR A 127 -1.46 15.99 -4.64
C TYR A 127 -1.26 15.59 -6.10
N GLU A 128 -1.69 16.39 -7.08
CA GLU A 128 -1.49 16.11 -8.51
C GLU A 128 -0.01 15.86 -8.83
N ILE A 129 0.88 16.73 -8.32
CA ILE A 129 2.32 16.58 -8.56
C ILE A 129 2.91 15.31 -7.92
N PRO A 130 2.74 15.03 -6.61
CA PRO A 130 3.29 13.82 -6.03
C PRO A 130 2.65 12.53 -6.54
N ILE A 131 1.39 12.54 -6.97
CA ILE A 131 0.73 11.40 -7.62
C ILE A 131 1.32 11.19 -9.00
N GLY A 132 1.35 12.23 -9.86
CA GLY A 132 1.95 12.15 -11.19
C GLY A 132 3.41 11.71 -11.15
N PHE A 133 4.19 12.17 -10.17
CA PHE A 133 5.58 11.73 -9.97
C PHE A 133 5.68 10.21 -9.70
N ASN A 134 4.79 9.64 -8.88
CA ASN A 134 4.76 8.20 -8.68
C ASN A 134 4.39 7.45 -9.98
N GLU A 135 3.36 7.92 -10.69
CA GLU A 135 2.89 7.32 -11.94
C GLU A 135 3.96 7.33 -13.03
N GLU A 136 4.72 8.43 -13.17
CA GLU A 136 5.89 8.54 -14.06
C GLU A 136 6.98 7.51 -13.74
N HIS A 137 7.06 7.06 -12.48
CA HIS A 137 7.99 6.02 -12.02
C HIS A 137 7.36 4.61 -12.01
N GLY A 138 6.20 4.43 -12.66
CA GLY A 138 5.50 3.14 -12.75
C GLY A 138 4.83 2.70 -11.44
N ILE A 139 4.60 3.64 -10.53
CA ILE A 139 3.94 3.41 -9.23
C ILE A 139 2.53 4.00 -9.29
N PRO A 140 1.49 3.20 -9.60
CA PRO A 140 0.13 3.70 -9.70
C PRO A 140 -0.43 4.08 -8.32
N VAL A 141 -1.38 5.02 -8.34
CA VAL A 141 -2.12 5.45 -7.17
C VAL A 141 -3.61 5.17 -7.39
N PHE A 142 -4.14 4.21 -6.66
CA PHE A 142 -5.56 3.84 -6.71
C PHE A 142 -6.33 4.58 -5.61
N PHE A 143 -7.48 5.13 -5.98
CA PHE A 143 -8.34 5.87 -5.07
C PHE A 143 -9.42 4.96 -4.48
N ALA A 144 -9.38 4.77 -3.17
CA ALA A 144 -10.46 4.12 -2.46
C ALA A 144 -11.58 5.14 -2.20
N LYS A 145 -12.75 4.84 -2.75
CA LYS A 145 -13.96 5.66 -2.61
C LYS A 145 -14.66 5.29 -1.32
N HIS A 146 -15.14 6.30 -0.60
CA HIS A 146 -15.97 6.05 0.57
C HIS A 146 -17.46 6.03 0.21
N ASP A 147 -18.25 5.23 0.90
CA ASP A 147 -19.70 5.19 0.72
C ASP A 147 -20.31 6.55 1.07
N SER A 148 -21.28 7.00 0.26
CA SER A 148 -22.03 8.24 0.46
C SER A 148 -22.77 8.32 1.79
N LYS A 149 -23.00 7.19 2.45
CA LYS A 149 -23.63 7.10 3.78
C LYS A 149 -22.74 7.62 4.92
N TRP A 150 -21.46 7.82 4.71
CA TRP A 150 -20.52 8.34 5.73
C TRP A 150 -20.93 9.70 6.31
N LYS A 151 -21.61 10.54 5.56
CA LYS A 151 -22.07 11.88 6.01
C LYS A 151 -22.97 11.83 7.24
N ILE A 152 -23.65 10.71 7.47
CA ILE A 152 -24.56 10.52 8.59
C ILE A 152 -23.77 10.21 9.88
N HIS A 153 -22.55 9.74 9.79
CA HIS A 153 -21.76 9.21 10.91
C HIS A 153 -20.61 10.10 11.39
N LEU A 154 -20.46 11.32 10.86
CA LEU A 154 -19.41 12.29 11.22
C LEU A 154 -19.33 12.64 12.72
N ARG A 155 -20.34 12.33 13.51
CA ARG A 155 -20.34 12.57 14.97
C ARG A 155 -19.58 11.52 15.79
N ASN A 156 -19.26 10.36 15.21
CA ASN A 156 -18.59 9.25 15.90
C ASN A 156 -17.34 8.78 15.12
N TRP A 157 -16.31 9.60 15.07
CA TRP A 157 -15.05 9.37 14.36
C TRP A 157 -14.32 8.06 14.71
N THR A 158 -14.66 7.43 15.83
CA THR A 158 -13.98 6.25 16.36
C THR A 158 -14.58 4.92 15.92
N LEU A 159 -15.72 4.89 15.24
CA LEU A 159 -16.50 3.65 15.09
C LEU A 159 -16.64 3.11 13.65
N TYR A 160 -16.22 3.83 12.60
CA TYR A 160 -16.52 3.39 11.22
C TYR A 160 -15.35 3.47 10.24
N PRO A 161 -14.47 2.48 10.28
CA PRO A 161 -13.42 2.31 9.26
C PRO A 161 -13.88 1.58 7.99
N ALA A 162 -15.09 1.02 7.97
CA ALA A 162 -15.48 -0.04 7.04
C ALA A 162 -16.14 0.41 5.73
N PHE A 163 -16.00 1.67 5.30
CA PHE A 163 -16.75 2.16 4.14
C PHE A 163 -15.90 2.68 2.97
N TYR A 164 -14.69 2.15 2.86
CA TYR A 164 -13.88 2.39 1.67
C TYR A 164 -13.94 1.16 0.76
N SER A 165 -14.17 1.39 -0.51
CA SER A 165 -14.04 0.40 -1.57
C SER A 165 -13.05 0.88 -2.61
N VAL A 166 -12.22 0.00 -3.09
CA VAL A 166 -11.29 0.24 -4.20
C VAL A 166 -11.76 -0.55 -5.43
N ASP A 167 -11.42 -0.07 -6.59
CA ASP A 167 -11.62 -0.80 -7.84
C ASP A 167 -10.61 -1.95 -7.93
N GLU A 168 -10.99 -3.12 -7.41
CA GLU A 168 -10.15 -4.31 -7.43
C GLU A 168 -9.86 -4.79 -8.86
N GLU A 169 -10.80 -4.63 -9.79
CA GLU A 169 -10.64 -5.02 -11.19
C GLU A 169 -9.51 -4.22 -11.84
N ALA A 170 -9.51 -2.90 -11.66
CA ALA A 170 -8.43 -2.04 -12.16
C ALA A 170 -7.07 -2.39 -11.55
N ILE A 171 -7.02 -2.74 -10.25
CA ILE A 171 -5.79 -3.18 -9.59
C ILE A 171 -5.28 -4.49 -10.19
N PHE A 172 -6.13 -5.52 -10.33
CA PHE A 172 -5.72 -6.80 -10.90
C PHE A 172 -5.40 -6.72 -12.38
N GLU A 173 -6.06 -5.84 -13.15
CA GLU A 173 -5.70 -5.56 -14.54
C GLU A 173 -4.28 -4.98 -14.64
N TRP A 174 -3.97 -3.98 -13.82
CA TRP A 174 -2.62 -3.42 -13.76
C TRP A 174 -1.57 -4.48 -13.37
N MET A 175 -1.82 -5.26 -12.33
CA MET A 175 -0.92 -6.34 -11.91
C MET A 175 -0.68 -7.36 -13.02
N THR A 176 -1.72 -7.74 -13.74
CA THR A 176 -1.63 -8.67 -14.87
C THR A 176 -0.71 -8.14 -15.96
N LYS A 177 -0.84 -6.85 -16.31
CA LYS A 177 0.05 -6.19 -17.28
C LYS A 177 1.51 -6.25 -16.82
N GLN A 178 1.79 -6.01 -15.52
CA GLN A 178 3.16 -6.06 -15.00
C GLN A 178 3.76 -7.48 -15.09
N VAL A 179 2.97 -8.52 -14.77
CA VAL A 179 3.44 -9.92 -14.88
C VAL A 179 3.77 -10.28 -16.32
N LEU A 180 2.89 -9.94 -17.27
CA LEU A 180 3.07 -10.27 -18.69
C LEU A 180 4.23 -9.51 -19.33
N GLN A 181 4.55 -8.30 -18.90
CA GLN A 181 5.68 -7.52 -19.39
C GLN A 181 7.03 -8.03 -18.85
N SER A 182 7.01 -8.79 -17.77
CA SER A 182 8.20 -9.33 -17.09
C SER A 182 8.52 -10.77 -17.49
N SER A 183 7.69 -11.39 -18.31
CA SER A 183 7.84 -12.76 -18.83
C SER A 183 8.49 -12.77 -20.18
#